data_036209b0877149abf60b0982b71af13c
#
_entry.id   036209b0877149abf60b0982b71af13c
#
_cell.length_a   1.000
_cell.length_b   1.000
_cell.length_c   1.000
_cell.angle_alpha   90.00
_cell.angle_beta   90.00
_cell.angle_gamma   90.00
#
_symmetry.space_group_name_H-M   'P 1'
#
loop_
_entity.id
_entity.type
_entity.pdbx_description
1 polymer ?
#
loop_
_entity_poly.entity_id
_entity_poly.type
_entity_poly.pdbx_seq_one_letter_code
_entity_poly.pdbx_strand_id
1 'polypeptide(L)' 'MNDQKLTIISRKYRGDSVVISARIASELLKKIDDIANKTGRTRNEIIQVSLEYAVDNLEIK' A
#
# COMPACT_ATOMS: atom_id res chain seq x y z
N MET A 1 6.35 -14.33 -10.56
CA MET A 1 5.95 -12.98 -10.24
C MET A 1 5.58 -12.24 -11.46
N ASN A 2 4.50 -11.59 -11.43
CA ASN A 2 4.08 -10.94 -12.64
C ASN A 2 4.73 -9.58 -12.77
N ASP A 3 4.59 -9.02 -13.92
CA ASP A 3 5.17 -7.76 -14.21
C ASP A 3 4.34 -6.62 -13.74
N GLN A 4 3.21 -6.93 -13.19
CA GLN A 4 2.32 -5.91 -12.73
C GLN A 4 2.62 -5.49 -11.33
N LYS A 5 3.70 -5.97 -10.80
CA LYS A 5 3.97 -5.67 -9.44
C LYS A 5 4.14 -4.19 -9.24
N LEU A 6 3.69 -3.75 -8.12
CA LEU A 6 3.79 -2.38 -7.75
C LEU A 6 5.22 -2.05 -7.45
N THR A 7 5.70 -1.00 -8.06
CA THR A 7 7.03 -0.54 -7.78
C THR A 7 6.97 0.38 -6.59
N ILE A 8 7.70 0.05 -5.56
CA ILE A 8 7.67 0.83 -4.36
C ILE A 8 8.79 1.85 -4.39
N ILE A 9 8.40 3.07 -4.47
CA ILE A 9 9.32 4.16 -4.54
C ILE A 9 9.14 5.02 -3.32
N SER A 10 10.23 5.45 -2.79
CA SER A 10 10.15 6.34 -1.67
C SER A 10 9.51 7.63 -2.10
N ARG A 11 8.41 7.97 -1.50
CA ARG A 11 7.69 9.15 -1.87
C ARG A 11 7.46 10.02 -0.69
N LYS A 12 7.51 11.28 -0.91
CA LYS A 12 7.19 12.19 0.12
C LYS A 12 5.85 12.75 -0.15
N TYR A 13 5.05 12.85 0.87
CA TYR A 13 3.76 13.43 0.70
C TYR A 13 3.91 14.90 0.64
N ARG A 14 3.24 15.45 -0.28
CA ARG A 14 3.32 16.82 -0.44
C ARG A 14 2.34 17.53 0.36
N GLY A 15 1.36 17.07 0.71
CA GLY A 15 0.39 17.80 1.44
C GLY A 15 0.28 17.29 2.83
N ASP A 16 -0.77 17.64 3.47
CA ASP A 16 -1.04 17.19 4.80
C ASP A 16 -1.41 15.74 4.78
N SER A 17 -1.14 15.08 5.87
CA SER A 17 -1.60 13.71 6.01
C SER A 17 -2.56 13.65 7.16
N VAL A 18 -3.46 12.71 7.12
CA VAL A 18 -4.41 12.52 8.20
C VAL A 18 -4.39 11.06 8.58
N VAL A 19 -4.76 10.80 9.81
CA VAL A 19 -4.82 9.45 10.31
C VAL A 19 -6.24 8.95 10.11
N ILE A 20 -6.33 7.78 9.52
CA ILE A 20 -7.62 7.12 9.37
C ILE A 20 -7.50 5.72 9.93
N SER A 21 -8.62 5.07 10.14
CA SER A 21 -8.60 3.70 10.56
C SER A 21 -9.52 2.90 9.64
N ALA A 22 -9.20 1.64 9.53
CA ALA A 22 -9.98 0.77 8.67
C ALA A 22 -9.85 -0.65 9.17
N ARG A 23 -10.87 -1.44 8.90
CA ARG A 23 -10.82 -2.85 9.18
C ARG A 23 -10.43 -3.55 7.91
N ILE A 24 -9.47 -4.44 8.00
CA ILE A 24 -9.11 -5.21 6.82
C ILE A 24 -9.05 -6.67 7.24
N ALA A 25 -9.23 -7.53 6.27
CA ALA A 25 -9.17 -8.95 6.51
C ALA A 25 -7.78 -9.33 6.99
N SER A 26 -7.73 -10.27 7.91
CA SER A 26 -6.43 -10.65 8.46
C SER A 26 -5.54 -11.28 7.41
N GLU A 27 -6.11 -11.94 6.43
CA GLU A 27 -5.30 -12.50 5.36
C GLU A 27 -4.64 -11.42 4.52
N LEU A 28 -5.38 -10.34 4.30
CA LEU A 28 -4.81 -9.22 3.56
C LEU A 28 -3.70 -8.57 4.36
N LEU A 29 -3.91 -8.44 5.65
CA LEU A 29 -2.88 -7.85 6.50
C LEU A 29 -1.60 -8.69 6.47
N LYS A 30 -1.74 -10.00 6.45
CA LYS A 30 -0.59 -10.86 6.36
C LYS A 30 0.20 -10.62 5.09
N LYS A 31 -0.50 -10.43 3.99
CA LYS A 31 0.16 -10.17 2.73
C LYS A 31 0.90 -8.84 2.77
N ILE A 32 0.28 -7.85 3.37
CA ILE A 32 0.90 -6.56 3.51
C ILE A 32 2.17 -6.65 4.33
N ASP A 33 2.08 -7.35 5.46
CA ASP A 33 3.24 -7.50 6.33
C ASP A 33 4.36 -8.27 5.65
N ASP A 34 3.99 -9.26 4.85
CA ASP A 34 4.97 -10.04 4.15
C ASP A 34 5.74 -9.17 3.14
N ILE A 35 5.02 -8.34 2.43
CA ILE A 35 5.64 -7.44 1.50
C ILE A 35 6.53 -6.43 2.22
N ALA A 36 6.06 -5.93 3.33
CA ALA A 36 6.83 -4.99 4.11
C ALA A 36 8.16 -5.61 4.54
N ASN A 37 8.09 -6.83 5.03
CA ASN A 37 9.29 -7.52 5.45
C ASN A 37 10.25 -7.76 4.31
N LYS A 38 9.73 -8.14 3.17
CA LYS A 38 10.58 -8.46 2.05
C LYS A 38 11.23 -7.23 1.42
N THR A 39 10.60 -6.10 1.59
CA THR A 39 11.11 -4.88 0.98
C THR A 39 11.81 -3.98 1.96
N GLY A 40 11.83 -4.36 3.23
CA GLY A 40 12.46 -3.52 4.24
C GLY A 40 11.68 -2.26 4.52
N ARG A 41 10.38 -2.29 4.28
CA ARG A 41 9.55 -1.14 4.50
C ARG A 41 8.59 -1.39 5.64
N THR A 42 7.93 -0.34 6.08
CA THR A 42 6.99 -0.49 7.17
C THR A 42 5.63 -0.88 6.61
N ARG A 43 4.82 -1.45 7.48
CA ARG A 43 3.45 -1.77 7.11
C ARG A 43 2.74 -0.52 6.59
N ASN A 44 2.93 0.58 7.27
CA ASN A 44 2.26 1.80 6.89
C ASN A 44 2.66 2.27 5.50
N GLU A 45 3.91 2.15 5.16
CA GLU A 45 4.37 2.51 3.83
C GLU A 45 3.73 1.65 2.76
N ILE A 46 3.65 0.36 3.03
CA ILE A 46 3.04 -0.54 2.06
C ILE A 46 1.56 -0.22 1.88
N ILE A 47 0.88 0.08 2.97
CA ILE A 47 -0.52 0.44 2.87
C ILE A 47 -0.70 1.70 2.05
N GLN A 48 0.09 2.71 2.30
CA GLN A 48 -0.03 3.97 1.59
C GLN A 48 0.24 3.82 0.10
N VAL A 49 1.30 3.15 -0.24
CA VAL A 49 1.65 2.95 -1.64
C VAL A 49 0.58 2.13 -2.34
N SER A 50 0.10 1.10 -1.66
CA SER A 50 -0.91 0.24 -2.26
C SER A 50 -2.21 0.98 -2.48
N LEU A 51 -2.60 1.82 -1.54
CA LEU A 51 -3.81 2.60 -1.69
C LEU A 51 -3.70 3.58 -2.83
N GLU A 52 -2.56 4.24 -2.94
CA GLU A 52 -2.37 5.16 -4.05
C GLU A 52 -2.49 4.45 -5.38
N TYR A 53 -1.85 3.32 -5.48
CA TYR A 53 -1.91 2.57 -6.72
C TYR A 53 -3.33 2.12 -7.03
N ALA A 54 -4.01 1.59 -6.02
CA ALA A 54 -5.34 1.08 -6.23
C ALA A 54 -6.31 2.19 -6.63
N VAL A 55 -6.24 3.31 -5.94
CA VAL A 55 -7.14 4.40 -6.23
C VAL A 55 -6.93 4.94 -7.63
N ASP A 56 -5.67 5.07 -8.03
CA ASP A 56 -5.36 5.56 -9.35
C ASP A 56 -5.84 4.64 -10.45
N ASN A 57 -6.01 3.37 -10.11
CA ASN A 57 -6.41 2.38 -11.09
C ASN A 57 -7.81 1.85 -10.92
N LEU A 58 -8.58 2.46 -10.05
CA LEU A 58 -9.95 2.05 -9.87
C LEU A 58 -10.79 2.47 -11.06
N GLU A 59 -11.67 1.59 -11.41
CA GLU A 59 -12.57 1.85 -12.49
C GLU A 59 -13.97 1.86 -11.91
N ILE A 60 -14.62 2.97 -12.01
CA ILE A 60 -15.96 3.09 -11.44
C ILE A 60 -16.98 2.83 -12.51
N LYS A 61 -17.84 1.86 -12.25
CA LYS A 61 -18.81 1.45 -13.25
C LYS A 61 -20.20 1.86 -12.89
#